data_30175e5585f622c64ffed2116707d92a
#
_entry.id   30175e5585f622c64ffed2116707d92a
#
_cell.length_a   1.000
_cell.length_b   1.000
_cell.length_c   1.000
_cell.angle_alpha   90.00
_cell.angle_beta   90.00
_cell.angle_gamma   90.00
#
_symmetry.space_group_name_H-M   'P 1'
#
loop_
_entity.id
_entity.type
_entity.pdbx_description
1 polymer ?
#
loop_
_entity_poly.entity_id
_entity_poly.type
_entity_poly.pdbx_seq_one_letter_code
_entity_poly.pdbx_strand_id
1 'polypeptide(L)'
;PVFHIDVYGTIGAIFGVDNFTAMADYLAELEEAAKPFHLRIEGPMDAEEREKQMLCLKGLREEVDKRGINVELVADEWCNTLEDVKYFADNKAGHMAQIKTPDLGGINNIVEAVLYCKEKGFGAYQGGTCNETDRSAQVCVNCAMATQPDQILAKPGMGVDEGYMIVYNEMERIIAL
;
A
#
# COMPACT_ATOMS: atom_id res chain seq x y z
N PRO A 1 -16.25 -1.02 5.45
CA PRO A 1 -15.12 -0.20 5.91
C PRO A 1 -13.84 -1.01 6.01
N VAL A 2 -12.70 -0.38 5.81
CA VAL A 2 -11.37 -0.98 5.85
C VAL A 2 -10.56 -0.30 6.94
N PHE A 3 -9.89 -1.08 7.77
CA PHE A 3 -8.77 -0.59 8.57
C PHE A 3 -7.47 -0.81 7.79
N HIS A 4 -6.76 0.26 7.51
CA HIS A 4 -5.45 0.22 6.91
C HIS A 4 -4.45 0.75 7.95
N ILE A 5 -3.51 -0.09 8.34
CA ILE A 5 -2.53 0.20 9.39
C ILE A 5 -1.15 0.01 8.81
N ASP A 6 -0.36 1.08 8.80
CA ASP A 6 1.06 1.02 8.51
C ASP A 6 1.83 0.70 9.80
N VAL A 7 2.61 -0.36 9.78
CA VAL A 7 3.32 -0.88 10.95
C VAL A 7 4.85 -0.72 10.88
N TYR A 8 5.37 -0.06 9.85
CA TYR A 8 6.79 0.33 9.74
C TYR A 8 7.78 -0.81 10.03
N GLY A 9 7.54 -1.99 9.50
CA GLY A 9 8.42 -3.17 9.68
C GLY A 9 8.37 -3.82 11.06
N THR A 10 7.54 -3.32 11.99
CA THR A 10 7.59 -3.76 13.40
C THR A 10 7.21 -5.22 13.60
N ILE A 11 6.32 -5.78 12.78
CA ILE A 11 5.95 -7.20 12.88
C ILE A 11 7.16 -8.08 12.56
N GLY A 12 7.85 -7.81 11.46
CA GLY A 12 9.08 -8.51 11.09
C GLY A 12 10.22 -8.31 12.08
N ALA A 13 10.33 -7.12 12.69
CA ALA A 13 11.32 -6.85 13.73
C ALA A 13 11.09 -7.67 15.02
N ILE A 14 9.82 -7.95 15.36
CA ILE A 14 9.46 -8.72 16.56
C ILE A 14 9.61 -10.22 16.32
N PHE A 15 9.10 -10.72 15.20
CA PHE A 15 8.99 -12.17 14.96
C PHE A 15 10.12 -12.75 14.08
N GLY A 16 10.88 -11.89 13.40
CA GLY A 16 11.83 -12.25 12.35
C GLY A 16 11.18 -12.18 10.96
N VAL A 17 11.89 -11.60 9.99
CA VAL A 17 11.36 -11.30 8.64
C VAL A 17 11.05 -12.55 7.81
N ASP A 18 11.58 -13.71 8.19
CA ASP A 18 11.40 -15.04 7.56
C ASP A 18 10.54 -15.99 8.40
N ASN A 19 10.09 -15.56 9.58
CA ASN A 19 9.23 -16.38 10.44
C ASN A 19 7.75 -16.17 10.07
N PHE A 20 7.35 -16.62 8.90
CA PHE A 20 6.00 -16.41 8.35
C PHE A 20 4.91 -17.02 9.22
N THR A 21 5.20 -18.13 9.90
CA THR A 21 4.22 -18.78 10.79
C THR A 21 3.84 -17.88 11.96
N ALA A 22 4.85 -17.33 12.69
CA ALA A 22 4.59 -16.48 13.84
C ALA A 22 3.95 -15.13 13.42
N MET A 23 4.38 -14.55 12.29
CA MET A 23 3.74 -13.35 11.76
C MET A 23 2.29 -13.61 11.37
N ALA A 24 1.98 -14.74 10.72
CA ALA A 24 0.62 -15.10 10.34
C ALA A 24 -0.26 -15.40 11.56
N ASP A 25 0.29 -15.99 12.65
CA ASP A 25 -0.44 -16.14 13.90
C ASP A 25 -0.89 -14.78 14.46
N TYR A 26 0.03 -13.82 14.51
CA TYR A 26 -0.27 -12.46 14.97
C TYR A 26 -1.25 -11.73 14.04
N LEU A 27 -1.11 -11.89 12.73
CA LEU A 27 -2.04 -11.30 11.75
C LEU A 27 -3.46 -11.87 11.91
N ALA A 28 -3.62 -13.15 12.24
CA ALA A 28 -4.92 -13.74 12.54
C ALA A 28 -5.56 -13.15 13.80
N GLU A 29 -4.77 -12.87 14.84
CA GLU A 29 -5.26 -12.16 16.03
C GLU A 29 -5.69 -10.73 15.70
N LEU A 30 -4.94 -10.02 14.87
CA LEU A 30 -5.30 -8.68 14.42
C LEU A 30 -6.57 -8.68 13.55
N GLU A 31 -6.72 -9.67 12.66
CA GLU A 31 -7.95 -9.85 11.87
C GLU A 31 -9.17 -10.01 12.78
N GLU A 32 -9.09 -10.88 13.78
CA GLU A 32 -10.18 -11.08 14.73
C GLU A 32 -10.52 -9.80 15.50
N ALA A 33 -9.50 -9.05 15.93
CA ALA A 33 -9.69 -7.78 16.64
C ALA A 33 -10.27 -6.67 15.74
N ALA A 34 -10.01 -6.72 14.44
CA ALA A 34 -10.47 -5.73 13.48
C ALA A 34 -11.94 -5.92 13.08
N LYS A 35 -12.54 -7.07 13.35
CA LYS A 35 -13.93 -7.36 12.95
C LYS A 35 -14.92 -6.31 13.44
N PRO A 36 -15.91 -5.91 12.65
CA PRO A 36 -16.32 -6.47 11.34
C PRO A 36 -15.63 -5.81 10.13
N PHE A 37 -14.54 -5.11 10.32
CA PHE A 37 -13.84 -4.39 9.27
C PHE A 37 -12.82 -5.29 8.56
N HIS A 38 -12.61 -5.05 7.28
CA HIS A 38 -11.50 -5.66 6.54
C HIS A 38 -10.17 -5.00 6.96
N LEU A 39 -9.11 -5.80 7.10
CA LEU A 39 -7.81 -5.33 7.59
C LEU A 39 -6.77 -5.30 6.46
N ARG A 40 -6.08 -4.18 6.34
CA ARG A 40 -4.87 -4.01 5.54
C ARG A 40 -3.69 -3.71 6.46
N ILE A 41 -2.59 -4.40 6.26
CA ILE A 41 -1.33 -4.18 6.99
C ILE A 41 -0.26 -3.76 5.98
N GLU A 42 0.16 -2.51 6.08
CA GLU A 42 1.22 -1.92 5.28
C GLU A 42 2.56 -2.07 5.99
N GLY A 43 3.62 -2.36 5.22
CA GLY A 43 4.97 -2.48 5.73
C GLY A 43 5.13 -3.49 6.86
N PRO A 44 4.65 -4.76 6.75
CA PRO A 44 4.71 -5.71 7.86
C PRO A 44 6.14 -6.04 8.28
N MET A 45 7.11 -5.87 7.39
CA MET A 45 8.53 -6.14 7.62
C MET A 45 9.40 -5.20 6.80
N ASP A 46 10.64 -5.00 7.24
CA ASP A 46 11.75 -4.48 6.44
C ASP A 46 12.91 -5.49 6.49
N ALA A 47 13.22 -6.09 5.35
CA ALA A 47 14.26 -7.10 5.20
C ALA A 47 15.63 -6.50 4.82
N GLU A 48 15.75 -5.16 4.82
CA GLU A 48 16.98 -4.39 4.58
C GLU A 48 17.61 -4.59 3.19
N GLU A 49 16.91 -5.29 2.28
CA GLU A 49 17.37 -5.55 0.91
C GLU A 49 16.15 -5.81 -0.01
N ARG A 50 16.18 -5.27 -1.23
CA ARG A 50 15.08 -5.31 -2.19
C ARG A 50 14.60 -6.72 -2.54
N GLU A 51 15.52 -7.61 -2.91
CA GLU A 51 15.16 -8.98 -3.31
C GLU A 51 14.66 -9.78 -2.12
N LYS A 52 15.33 -9.66 -0.98
CA LYS A 52 14.92 -10.32 0.26
C LYS A 52 13.55 -9.81 0.73
N GLN A 53 13.29 -8.50 0.66
CA GLN A 53 11.99 -7.91 0.96
C GLN A 53 10.88 -8.53 0.11
N MET A 54 11.09 -8.59 -1.20
CA MET A 54 10.13 -9.20 -2.12
C MET A 54 9.87 -10.67 -1.76
N LEU A 55 10.93 -11.45 -1.53
CA LEU A 55 10.80 -12.88 -1.19
C LEU A 55 10.10 -13.09 0.16
N CYS A 56 10.45 -12.31 1.18
CA CYS A 56 9.84 -12.40 2.51
C CYS A 56 8.35 -12.00 2.46
N LEU A 57 8.03 -10.91 1.79
CA LEU A 57 6.64 -10.46 1.68
C LEU A 57 5.79 -11.44 0.87
N LYS A 58 6.36 -12.03 -0.19
CA LYS A 58 5.72 -13.12 -0.94
C LYS A 58 5.46 -14.34 -0.05
N GLY A 59 6.46 -14.78 0.71
CA GLY A 59 6.33 -15.92 1.63
C GLY A 59 5.28 -15.69 2.70
N LEU A 60 5.22 -14.49 3.27
CA LEU A 60 4.18 -14.15 4.25
C LEU A 60 2.79 -14.14 3.60
N ARG A 61 2.65 -13.60 2.39
CA ARG A 61 1.39 -13.66 1.65
C ARG A 61 0.94 -15.10 1.42
N GLU A 62 1.83 -15.96 0.93
CA GLU A 62 1.50 -17.37 0.67
C GLU A 62 1.04 -18.09 1.95
N GLU A 63 1.63 -17.78 3.11
CA GLU A 63 1.21 -18.37 4.39
C GLU A 63 -0.16 -17.82 4.85
N VAL A 64 -0.39 -16.51 4.70
CA VAL A 64 -1.69 -15.86 5.00
C VAL A 64 -2.80 -16.46 4.13
N ASP A 65 -2.59 -16.55 2.82
CA ASP A 65 -3.55 -17.09 1.86
C ASP A 65 -3.86 -18.58 2.15
N LYS A 66 -2.83 -19.38 2.36
CA LYS A 66 -2.95 -20.81 2.68
C LYS A 66 -3.76 -21.06 3.94
N ARG A 67 -3.66 -20.19 4.93
CA ARG A 67 -4.38 -20.29 6.22
C ARG A 67 -5.78 -19.69 6.17
N GLY A 68 -6.14 -19.01 5.08
CA GLY A 68 -7.41 -18.32 4.92
C GLY A 68 -7.59 -17.13 5.84
N ILE A 69 -6.50 -16.47 6.24
CA ILE A 69 -6.50 -15.24 7.03
C ILE A 69 -6.90 -14.09 6.12
N ASN A 70 -7.98 -13.38 6.45
CA ASN A 70 -8.53 -12.32 5.61
C ASN A 70 -7.86 -10.96 5.90
N VAL A 71 -6.55 -10.90 5.65
CA VAL A 71 -5.72 -9.69 5.78
C VAL A 71 -5.04 -9.41 4.45
N GLU A 72 -5.14 -8.20 3.94
CA GLU A 72 -4.36 -7.75 2.80
C GLU A 72 -3.02 -7.15 3.26
N LEU A 73 -1.91 -7.67 2.73
CA LEU A 73 -0.56 -7.17 2.96
C LEU A 73 -0.21 -6.15 1.88
N VAL A 74 0.22 -4.96 2.30
CA VAL A 74 0.58 -3.86 1.40
C VAL A 74 2.09 -3.70 1.36
N ALA A 75 2.66 -3.81 0.15
CA ALA A 75 4.08 -3.58 -0.09
C ALA A 75 4.37 -2.08 -0.01
N ASP A 76 5.27 -1.71 0.87
CA ASP A 76 5.76 -0.33 1.07
C ASP A 76 7.28 -0.27 0.94
N GLU A 77 8.00 -0.88 1.85
CA GLU A 77 9.45 -0.88 1.86
C GLU A 77 10.03 -1.51 0.58
N TRP A 78 11.04 -0.87 -0.01
CA TRP A 78 11.69 -1.31 -1.25
C TRP A 78 10.78 -1.32 -2.50
N CYS A 79 9.56 -0.78 -2.40
CA CYS A 79 8.60 -0.62 -3.49
C CYS A 79 8.47 0.87 -3.88
N ASN A 80 9.58 1.48 -4.33
CA ASN A 80 9.71 2.93 -4.45
C ASN A 80 9.69 3.45 -5.90
N THR A 81 9.98 2.60 -6.88
CA THR A 81 10.01 2.96 -8.31
C THR A 81 8.94 2.21 -9.09
N LEU A 82 8.69 2.64 -10.33
CA LEU A 82 7.80 1.90 -11.23
C LEU A 82 8.26 0.46 -11.46
N GLU A 83 9.57 0.26 -11.59
CA GLU A 83 10.18 -1.06 -11.76
C GLU A 83 9.98 -1.92 -10.52
N ASP A 84 10.05 -1.34 -9.31
CA ASP A 84 9.77 -2.06 -8.07
C ASP A 84 8.30 -2.47 -7.98
N VAL A 85 7.38 -1.55 -8.26
CA VAL A 85 5.94 -1.88 -8.28
C VAL A 85 5.67 -3.04 -9.22
N LYS A 86 6.23 -3.03 -10.43
CA LYS A 86 6.11 -4.13 -11.38
C LYS A 86 6.71 -5.42 -10.84
N TYR A 87 7.90 -5.34 -10.25
CA TYR A 87 8.60 -6.49 -9.68
C TYR A 87 7.81 -7.17 -8.55
N PHE A 88 7.26 -6.36 -7.64
CA PHE A 88 6.42 -6.89 -6.55
C PHE A 88 5.10 -7.46 -7.07
N ALA A 89 4.45 -6.79 -8.00
CA ALA A 89 3.19 -7.26 -8.60
C ALA A 89 3.38 -8.58 -9.38
N ASP A 90 4.43 -8.70 -10.19
CA ASP A 90 4.73 -9.90 -10.97
C ASP A 90 5.03 -11.13 -10.08
N ASN A 91 5.67 -10.89 -8.93
CA ASN A 91 5.99 -11.93 -7.95
C ASN A 91 4.88 -12.19 -6.93
N LYS A 92 3.79 -11.44 -6.98
CA LYS A 92 2.71 -11.51 -5.97
C LYS A 92 3.23 -11.27 -4.55
N ALA A 93 4.18 -10.37 -4.39
CA ALA A 93 4.76 -10.00 -3.10
C ALA A 93 3.85 -9.01 -2.37
N GLY A 94 3.02 -9.51 -1.48
CA GLY A 94 1.89 -8.81 -0.89
C GLY A 94 0.62 -8.92 -1.76
N HIS A 95 -0.45 -8.30 -1.31
CA HIS A 95 -1.74 -8.26 -2.01
C HIS A 95 -1.92 -6.96 -2.79
N MET A 96 -1.21 -5.92 -2.37
CA MET A 96 -1.33 -4.55 -2.85
C MET A 96 0.03 -3.85 -2.79
N ALA A 97 0.27 -2.87 -3.66
CA ALA A 97 1.43 -1.97 -3.56
C ALA A 97 0.99 -0.58 -3.13
N GLN A 98 1.77 0.04 -2.25
CA GLN A 98 1.73 1.47 -2.03
C GLN A 98 2.46 2.16 -3.18
N ILE A 99 1.74 3.01 -3.91
CA ILE A 99 2.27 3.80 -5.02
C ILE A 99 2.59 5.19 -4.51
N LYS A 100 3.88 5.45 -4.25
CA LYS A 100 4.39 6.71 -3.68
C LYS A 100 4.41 7.80 -4.75
N THR A 101 3.27 8.47 -4.92
CA THR A 101 3.05 9.45 -6.00
C THR A 101 4.21 10.43 -6.22
N PRO A 102 4.82 11.05 -5.19
CA PRO A 102 5.93 12.00 -5.42
C PRO A 102 7.23 11.34 -5.89
N ASP A 103 7.42 10.05 -5.60
CA ASP A 103 8.72 9.38 -5.77
C ASP A 103 8.85 8.67 -7.13
N LEU A 104 7.75 8.42 -7.84
CA LEU A 104 7.78 7.69 -9.11
C LEU A 104 8.37 8.48 -10.30
N GLY A 105 8.73 9.75 -10.11
CA GLY A 105 9.44 10.57 -11.09
C GLY A 105 8.58 11.24 -12.15
N GLY A 106 7.31 10.84 -12.32
CA GLY A 106 6.42 11.48 -13.29
C GLY A 106 4.99 10.93 -13.28
N ILE A 107 4.06 11.75 -13.75
CA ILE A 107 2.63 11.41 -13.80
C ILE A 107 2.37 10.13 -14.62
N ASN A 108 3.07 9.95 -15.73
CA ASN A 108 2.97 8.74 -16.54
C ASN A 108 3.35 7.47 -15.76
N ASN A 109 4.37 7.55 -14.92
CA ASN A 109 4.78 6.41 -14.09
C ASN A 109 3.72 6.07 -13.02
N ILE A 110 3.08 7.09 -12.44
CA ILE A 110 1.99 6.90 -11.47
C ILE A 110 0.82 6.18 -12.13
N VAL A 111 0.38 6.68 -13.29
CA VAL A 111 -0.70 6.09 -14.06
C VAL A 111 -0.37 4.66 -14.45
N GLU A 112 0.84 4.43 -14.97
CA GLU A 112 1.30 3.10 -15.38
C GLU A 112 1.36 2.13 -14.20
N ALA A 113 1.85 2.56 -13.04
CA ALA A 113 1.90 1.73 -11.83
C ALA A 113 0.53 1.22 -11.42
N VAL A 114 -0.49 2.11 -11.35
CA VAL A 114 -1.85 1.72 -11.01
C VAL A 114 -2.44 0.75 -12.04
N LEU A 115 -2.32 1.07 -13.32
CA LEU A 115 -2.88 0.23 -14.39
C LEU A 115 -2.19 -1.13 -14.47
N TYR A 116 -0.88 -1.18 -14.25
CA TYR A 116 -0.11 -2.42 -14.20
C TYR A 116 -0.54 -3.33 -13.04
N CYS A 117 -0.68 -2.78 -11.83
CA CYS A 117 -1.21 -3.53 -10.70
C CYS A 117 -2.57 -4.14 -11.04
N LYS A 118 -3.50 -3.36 -11.60
CA LYS A 118 -4.83 -3.83 -12.00
C LYS A 118 -4.75 -4.94 -13.05
N GLU A 119 -3.90 -4.81 -14.07
CA GLU A 119 -3.68 -5.84 -15.09
C GLU A 119 -3.20 -7.16 -14.48
N LYS A 120 -2.35 -7.08 -13.46
CA LYS A 120 -1.80 -8.26 -12.75
C LYS A 120 -2.75 -8.83 -11.69
N GLY A 121 -3.91 -8.24 -11.46
CA GLY A 121 -4.78 -8.61 -10.34
C GLY A 121 -4.08 -8.41 -8.99
N PHE A 122 -3.32 -7.32 -8.89
CA PHE A 122 -2.63 -6.85 -7.70
C PHE A 122 -3.27 -5.54 -7.27
N GLY A 123 -3.48 -5.33 -5.97
CA GLY A 123 -4.10 -4.11 -5.49
C GLY A 123 -3.22 -2.88 -5.70
N ALA A 124 -3.85 -1.74 -5.95
CA ALA A 124 -3.18 -0.45 -6.10
C ALA A 124 -3.64 0.53 -5.01
N TYR A 125 -2.75 0.89 -4.12
CA TYR A 125 -2.94 1.92 -3.13
C TYR A 125 -2.15 3.16 -3.52
N GLN A 126 -2.83 4.21 -3.93
CA GLN A 126 -2.17 5.46 -4.28
C GLN A 126 -1.93 6.27 -3.01
N GLY A 127 -0.78 6.02 -2.42
CA GLY A 127 -0.31 6.58 -1.16
C GLY A 127 0.44 7.89 -1.33
N GLY A 128 1.48 8.07 -0.55
CA GLY A 128 2.30 9.27 -0.54
C GLY A 128 3.54 9.12 0.30
N THR A 129 4.23 10.22 0.51
CA THR A 129 5.41 10.31 1.37
C THR A 129 5.26 11.46 2.38
N CYS A 130 6.15 11.52 3.36
CA CYS A 130 6.15 12.61 4.35
C CYS A 130 6.46 14.01 3.76
N ASN A 131 6.82 14.09 2.47
CA ASN A 131 7.16 15.33 1.77
C ASN A 131 6.01 15.88 0.92
N GLU A 132 4.76 15.54 1.23
CA GLU A 132 3.59 15.97 0.49
C GLU A 132 3.28 17.45 0.67
N THR A 133 2.69 18.03 -0.38
CA THR A 133 2.15 19.39 -0.39
C THR A 133 0.71 19.35 -0.90
N ASP A 134 0.01 20.47 -0.78
CA ASP A 134 -1.32 20.64 -1.38
C ASP A 134 -1.31 20.35 -2.89
N ARG A 135 -0.26 20.79 -3.58
CA ARG A 135 -0.09 20.58 -5.02
C ARG A 135 0.10 19.11 -5.37
N SER A 136 0.98 18.39 -4.65
CA SER A 136 1.17 16.97 -4.89
C SER A 136 -0.09 16.16 -4.57
N ALA A 137 -0.82 16.54 -3.53
CA ALA A 137 -2.11 15.94 -3.20
C ALA A 137 -3.14 16.10 -4.33
N GLN A 138 -3.25 17.30 -4.91
CA GLN A 138 -4.13 17.56 -6.05
C GLN A 138 -3.75 16.72 -7.27
N VAL A 139 -2.46 16.64 -7.62
CA VAL A 139 -1.97 15.79 -8.71
C VAL A 139 -2.30 14.32 -8.46
N CYS A 140 -2.09 13.84 -7.23
CA CYS A 140 -2.43 12.49 -6.82
C CYS A 140 -3.92 12.19 -7.05
N VAL A 141 -4.82 13.10 -6.63
CA VAL A 141 -6.26 12.94 -6.84
C VAL A 141 -6.61 12.87 -8.32
N ASN A 142 -6.03 13.75 -9.17
CA ASN A 142 -6.28 13.71 -10.61
C ASN A 142 -5.85 12.36 -11.23
N CYS A 143 -4.69 11.83 -10.85
CA CYS A 143 -4.25 10.51 -11.29
C CYS A 143 -5.19 9.41 -10.80
N ALA A 144 -5.60 9.46 -9.52
CA ALA A 144 -6.49 8.47 -8.92
C ALA A 144 -7.88 8.47 -9.57
N MET A 145 -8.47 9.63 -9.82
CA MET A 145 -9.77 9.73 -10.50
C MET A 145 -9.72 9.17 -11.92
N ALA A 146 -8.57 9.31 -12.61
CA ALA A 146 -8.38 8.78 -13.95
C ALA A 146 -8.12 7.25 -13.98
N THR A 147 -7.40 6.72 -12.99
CA THR A 147 -6.94 5.32 -12.97
C THR A 147 -7.73 4.41 -12.05
N GLN A 148 -8.45 5.00 -11.08
CA GLN A 148 -9.29 4.32 -10.09
C GLN A 148 -8.53 3.20 -9.34
N PRO A 149 -7.52 3.56 -8.52
CA PRO A 149 -6.89 2.62 -7.61
C PRO A 149 -7.88 2.13 -6.55
N ASP A 150 -7.53 1.06 -5.84
CA ASP A 150 -8.37 0.51 -4.78
C ASP A 150 -8.45 1.40 -3.54
N GLN A 151 -7.47 2.27 -3.36
CA GLN A 151 -7.38 3.23 -2.26
C GLN A 151 -6.58 4.45 -2.64
N ILE A 152 -6.93 5.60 -2.04
CA ILE A 152 -6.14 6.83 -2.04
C ILE A 152 -5.92 7.29 -0.60
N LEU A 153 -4.73 7.78 -0.29
CA LEU A 153 -4.39 8.33 1.02
C LEU A 153 -4.73 9.83 1.11
N ALA A 154 -5.27 10.25 2.28
CA ALA A 154 -5.39 11.68 2.66
C ALA A 154 -4.04 12.20 3.02
N LYS A 155 -3.01 12.12 2.60
CA LYS A 155 -1.60 12.56 2.63
C LYS A 155 -0.91 12.58 3.99
N PRO A 156 0.17 11.80 4.15
CA PRO A 156 1.05 11.91 5.30
C PRO A 156 1.83 13.23 5.29
N GLY A 157 2.36 13.63 6.43
CA GLY A 157 3.12 14.86 6.59
C GLY A 157 2.26 16.13 6.69
N MET A 158 0.93 16.00 6.59
CA MET A 158 -0.07 17.04 6.84
C MET A 158 -0.91 16.69 8.07
N GLY A 159 -1.61 17.67 8.63
CA GLY A 159 -2.68 17.38 9.59
C GLY A 159 -3.75 16.49 8.94
N VAL A 160 -4.36 15.60 9.72
CA VAL A 160 -5.38 14.66 9.20
C VAL A 160 -6.51 15.40 8.51
N ASP A 161 -7.05 16.42 9.16
CA ASP A 161 -8.14 17.23 8.61
C ASP A 161 -7.71 17.98 7.34
N GLU A 162 -6.50 18.55 7.34
CA GLU A 162 -5.95 19.27 6.21
C GLU A 162 -5.78 18.34 4.99
N GLY A 163 -5.12 17.20 5.17
CA GLY A 163 -4.92 16.21 4.10
C GLY A 163 -6.24 15.68 3.55
N TYR A 164 -7.20 15.37 4.43
CA TYR A 164 -8.53 14.92 4.04
C TYR A 164 -9.26 15.99 3.23
N MET A 165 -9.29 17.24 3.71
CA MET A 165 -10.00 18.33 3.04
C MET A 165 -9.41 18.67 1.67
N ILE A 166 -8.09 18.63 1.52
CA ILE A 166 -7.45 18.87 0.22
C ILE A 166 -7.86 17.78 -0.77
N VAL A 167 -7.76 16.51 -0.38
CA VAL A 167 -8.12 15.38 -1.25
C VAL A 167 -9.61 15.40 -1.60
N TYR A 168 -10.47 15.58 -0.61
CA TYR A 168 -11.92 15.61 -0.81
C TYR A 168 -12.35 16.76 -1.72
N ASN A 169 -11.87 17.97 -1.44
CA ASN A 169 -12.22 19.16 -2.24
C ASN A 169 -11.74 19.04 -3.69
N GLU A 170 -10.58 18.42 -3.92
CA GLU A 170 -10.09 18.21 -5.28
C GLU A 170 -10.94 17.15 -6.03
N MET A 171 -11.37 16.08 -5.34
CA MET A 171 -12.32 15.13 -5.92
C MET A 171 -13.63 15.80 -6.32
N GLU A 172 -14.22 16.60 -5.43
CA GLU A 172 -15.45 17.34 -5.70
C GLU A 172 -15.27 18.33 -6.87
N ARG A 173 -14.11 19.00 -6.93
CA ARG A 173 -13.79 19.90 -8.04
C ARG A 173 -13.78 19.17 -9.39
N ILE A 174 -13.19 17.97 -9.45
CA ILE A 174 -13.13 17.16 -10.68
C ILE A 174 -14.53 16.67 -11.08
N ILE A 175 -15.34 16.24 -10.10
CA ILE A 175 -16.70 15.75 -10.37
C ILE A 175 -17.62 16.88 -10.90
N ALA A 176 -17.34 18.11 -10.51
CA ALA A 176 -18.13 19.28 -10.93
C ALA A 176 -17.77 19.82 -12.35
N LEU A 177 -16.73 19.29 -13.00
CA LEU A 177 -16.33 19.64 -14.37
C LEU A 177 -17.12 18.90 -15.43
#